data_0ca4482eb5d77cd07acd96df8577c8ef
#
_entry.id   0ca4482eb5d77cd07acd96df8577c8ef
#
_cell.length_a   1.000
_cell.length_b   1.000
_cell.length_c   1.000
_cell.angle_alpha   90.00
_cell.angle_beta   90.00
_cell.angle_gamma   90.00
#
_symmetry.space_group_name_H-M   'P 1'
#
loop_
_entity.id
_entity.type
_entity.pdbx_description
1 polymer ?
#
loop_
_entity_poly.entity_id
_entity_poly.type
_entity_poly.pdbx_seq_one_letter_code
_entity_poly.pdbx_strand_id
1 'polypeptide(L)'
;YEIEINLREEVEDISIEEETSKLMKMKSELTNFIKDNQWSFMVRAYIMQWKSLSEVICAISSWLPNSEEEKYALLKEDSKKKRTEKIEKMIYEYINIESITKSAKNKEDEDLKKMYKETSIRKQIDYLEKELEEINPDCVSETSEFERKIEKSGMNKDAKKEALKVLNRLKQEGSSSQEYGMLYDYLDFMTSLSWKKEKFKNYDISKAKEVLDKEHFGLKKVKKRIIEEIAVMNLNKKQSGSILLFVGPPGTGKTSVASSIAKALNRKYVRISLGGIRDEAEIRGHRRTYLGALPGRIMSGIEKSGVSNPVIVLDEVDKLITSYDGEPASALLQVLDPEQNNTFTDHYLNVPYDLSDTLFICTANSIDKIPEPLLNRMEVIEFSGYTPMEKEQIAKEY
;
A
#
# COMPACT_ATOMS: atom_id res chain seq x y z
N TYR A 1 -27.27 -59.91 22.93
CA TYR A 1 -27.04 -58.48 22.98
C TYR A 1 -28.13 -57.82 22.16
N GLU A 2 -28.98 -56.97 22.77
CA GLU A 2 -29.90 -56.12 22.06
C GLU A 2 -29.11 -54.87 21.60
N ILE A 3 -29.20 -54.56 20.29
CA ILE A 3 -28.56 -53.39 19.73
C ILE A 3 -29.68 -52.37 19.44
N GLU A 4 -29.66 -51.26 20.16
CA GLU A 4 -30.52 -50.13 19.88
C GLU A 4 -29.91 -49.28 18.77
N ILE A 5 -30.59 -49.15 17.67
CA ILE A 5 -30.15 -48.33 16.51
C ILE A 5 -30.99 -47.07 16.48
N ASN A 6 -30.32 -45.94 16.74
CA ASN A 6 -30.93 -44.63 16.57
C ASN A 6 -30.46 -44.01 15.22
N LEU A 7 -31.40 -43.61 14.41
CA LEU A 7 -31.11 -42.86 13.18
C LEU A 7 -30.58 -41.49 13.57
N ARG A 8 -29.44 -41.13 13.00
CA ARG A 8 -28.80 -39.84 13.22
C ARG A 8 -29.27 -38.88 12.12
N GLU A 9 -29.84 -37.73 12.51
CA GLU A 9 -30.28 -36.72 11.57
C GLU A 9 -29.08 -35.92 11.09
N GLU A 10 -28.95 -35.75 9.76
CA GLU A 10 -27.95 -34.89 9.14
C GLU A 10 -28.43 -33.45 9.16
N VAL A 11 -27.51 -32.50 9.40
CA VAL A 11 -27.79 -31.06 9.29
C VAL A 11 -27.65 -30.65 7.83
N GLU A 12 -28.75 -30.29 7.20
CA GLU A 12 -28.77 -29.81 5.81
C GLU A 12 -28.39 -28.30 5.74
N ASP A 13 -27.10 -28.02 5.81
CA ASP A 13 -26.50 -26.65 5.80
C ASP A 13 -25.85 -26.29 4.47
N ILE A 14 -26.16 -27.03 3.40
CA ILE A 14 -25.68 -26.80 2.04
C ILE A 14 -26.88 -26.66 1.08
N SER A 15 -26.83 -25.72 0.14
CA SER A 15 -27.89 -25.59 -0.87
C SER A 15 -27.81 -26.72 -1.91
N ILE A 16 -28.96 -27.10 -2.48
CA ILE A 16 -29.05 -28.16 -3.51
C ILE A 16 -28.17 -27.83 -4.73
N GLU A 17 -28.08 -26.56 -5.11
CA GLU A 17 -27.25 -26.09 -6.22
C GLU A 17 -25.77 -26.26 -5.91
N GLU A 18 -25.34 -25.91 -4.70
CA GLU A 18 -23.96 -26.03 -4.24
C GLU A 18 -23.57 -27.50 -4.08
N GLU A 19 -24.46 -28.34 -3.53
CA GLU A 19 -24.27 -29.80 -3.42
C GLU A 19 -24.08 -30.44 -4.80
N THR A 20 -24.94 -30.10 -5.76
CA THR A 20 -24.86 -30.61 -7.15
C THR A 20 -23.57 -30.17 -7.83
N SER A 21 -23.19 -28.90 -7.68
CA SER A 21 -21.95 -28.36 -8.24
C SER A 21 -20.71 -29.05 -7.68
N LYS A 22 -20.64 -29.26 -6.34
CA LYS A 22 -19.55 -29.96 -5.69
C LYS A 22 -19.48 -31.43 -6.10
N LEU A 23 -20.62 -32.10 -6.21
CA LEU A 23 -20.69 -33.48 -6.66
C LEU A 23 -20.16 -33.64 -8.12
N MET A 24 -20.58 -32.75 -9.01
CA MET A 24 -20.09 -32.78 -10.41
C MET A 24 -18.59 -32.53 -10.47
N LYS A 25 -18.06 -31.61 -9.68
CA LYS A 25 -16.65 -31.30 -9.62
C LYS A 25 -15.83 -32.49 -9.11
N MET A 26 -16.24 -33.11 -8.02
CA MET A 26 -15.57 -34.31 -7.48
C MET A 26 -15.57 -35.46 -8.49
N LYS A 27 -16.71 -35.71 -9.14
CA LYS A 27 -16.80 -36.75 -10.20
C LYS A 27 -15.84 -36.48 -11.34
N SER A 28 -15.77 -35.24 -11.82
CA SER A 28 -14.88 -34.83 -12.90
C SER A 28 -13.41 -35.06 -12.51
N GLU A 29 -13.03 -34.63 -11.31
CA GLU A 29 -11.65 -34.74 -10.83
C GLU A 29 -11.22 -36.21 -10.61
N LEU A 30 -12.07 -37.01 -10.00
CA LEU A 30 -11.82 -38.44 -9.83
C LEU A 30 -11.77 -39.16 -11.17
N THR A 31 -12.67 -38.84 -12.10
CA THR A 31 -12.70 -39.44 -13.44
C THR A 31 -11.43 -39.09 -14.22
N ASN A 32 -10.94 -37.85 -14.12
CA ASN A 32 -9.70 -37.43 -14.74
C ASN A 32 -8.48 -38.11 -14.13
N PHE A 33 -8.47 -38.28 -12.79
CA PHE A 33 -7.39 -38.98 -12.09
C PHE A 33 -7.26 -40.45 -12.47
N ILE A 34 -8.41 -41.14 -12.71
CA ILE A 34 -8.42 -42.58 -13.03
C ILE A 34 -8.23 -42.87 -14.53
N LYS A 35 -8.21 -41.83 -15.41
CA LYS A 35 -8.23 -41.95 -16.86
C LYS A 35 -7.15 -42.88 -17.44
N ASP A 36 -5.98 -42.93 -16.77
CA ASP A 36 -4.81 -43.66 -17.24
C ASP A 36 -4.65 -45.06 -16.60
N ASN A 37 -5.61 -45.54 -15.80
CA ASN A 37 -5.56 -46.86 -15.16
C ASN A 37 -6.27 -47.92 -16.04
N GLN A 38 -5.71 -49.14 -16.05
CA GLN A 38 -6.28 -50.29 -16.82
C GLN A 38 -7.74 -50.60 -16.47
N TRP A 39 -8.20 -50.27 -15.26
CA TRP A 39 -9.57 -50.45 -14.76
C TRP A 39 -10.44 -49.20 -14.90
N SER A 40 -9.98 -48.18 -15.60
CA SER A 40 -10.61 -46.88 -15.69
C SER A 40 -12.08 -46.89 -16.13
N PHE A 41 -12.42 -47.79 -17.07
CA PHE A 41 -13.78 -47.89 -17.60
C PHE A 41 -14.82 -48.35 -16.57
N MET A 42 -14.52 -49.37 -15.76
CA MET A 42 -15.45 -49.89 -14.73
C MET A 42 -15.61 -48.91 -13.58
N VAL A 43 -14.49 -48.37 -13.12
CA VAL A 43 -14.49 -47.41 -12.00
C VAL A 43 -15.17 -46.08 -12.41
N ARG A 44 -14.97 -45.65 -13.62
CA ARG A 44 -15.64 -44.48 -14.17
C ARG A 44 -17.16 -44.65 -14.25
N ALA A 45 -17.65 -45.81 -14.72
CA ALA A 45 -19.07 -46.12 -14.72
C ALA A 45 -19.68 -46.11 -13.30
N TYR A 46 -18.93 -46.60 -12.31
CA TYR A 46 -19.33 -46.59 -10.91
C TYR A 46 -19.41 -45.15 -10.35
N ILE A 47 -18.37 -44.32 -10.57
CA ILE A 47 -18.34 -42.91 -10.13
C ILE A 47 -19.50 -42.12 -10.74
N MET A 48 -19.84 -42.35 -12.00
CA MET A 48 -20.92 -41.63 -12.68
C MET A 48 -22.30 -41.97 -12.13
N GLN A 49 -22.49 -43.12 -11.49
CA GLN A 49 -23.75 -43.54 -10.88
C GLN A 49 -24.07 -42.84 -9.56
N TRP A 50 -23.08 -42.25 -8.87
CA TRP A 50 -23.35 -41.53 -7.62
C TRP A 50 -24.30 -40.39 -7.77
N LYS A 51 -25.32 -40.32 -6.91
CA LYS A 51 -26.38 -39.32 -6.97
C LYS A 51 -26.27 -38.25 -5.88
N SER A 52 -25.54 -38.53 -4.79
CA SER A 52 -25.40 -37.65 -3.65
C SER A 52 -23.95 -37.58 -3.14
N LEU A 53 -23.63 -36.55 -2.40
CA LEU A 53 -22.33 -36.42 -1.72
C LEU A 53 -22.15 -37.53 -0.66
N SER A 54 -23.22 -37.96 -0.02
CA SER A 54 -23.16 -39.07 0.94
C SER A 54 -22.73 -40.39 0.29
N GLU A 55 -23.16 -40.68 -0.94
CA GLU A 55 -22.68 -41.86 -1.69
C GLU A 55 -21.19 -41.76 -2.03
N VAL A 56 -20.71 -40.56 -2.39
CA VAL A 56 -19.26 -40.33 -2.59
C VAL A 56 -18.47 -40.65 -1.33
N ILE A 57 -18.93 -40.14 -0.20
CA ILE A 57 -18.28 -40.37 1.12
C ILE A 57 -18.21 -41.84 1.45
N CYS A 58 -19.32 -42.58 1.30
CA CYS A 58 -19.40 -43.99 1.57
C CYS A 58 -18.51 -44.81 0.63
N ALA A 59 -18.46 -44.47 -0.64
CA ALA A 59 -17.69 -45.21 -1.63
C ALA A 59 -16.16 -44.96 -1.55
N ILE A 60 -15.76 -43.72 -1.28
CA ILE A 60 -14.33 -43.34 -1.33
C ILE A 60 -13.64 -43.55 0.00
N SER A 61 -14.33 -43.42 1.13
CA SER A 61 -13.71 -43.53 2.46
C SER A 61 -12.95 -44.86 2.65
N SER A 62 -13.37 -45.93 2.00
CA SER A 62 -12.69 -47.23 2.05
C SER A 62 -11.42 -47.30 1.18
N TRP A 63 -11.27 -46.43 0.19
CA TRP A 63 -10.13 -46.40 -0.76
C TRP A 63 -9.04 -45.44 -0.35
N LEU A 64 -9.36 -44.48 0.51
CA LEU A 64 -8.40 -43.49 0.96
C LEU A 64 -7.44 -44.06 2.00
N PRO A 65 -6.13 -43.81 1.90
CA PRO A 65 -5.10 -44.31 2.81
C PRO A 65 -5.05 -43.55 4.14
N ASN A 66 -6.08 -42.78 4.45
CA ASN A 66 -6.17 -42.01 5.69
C ASN A 66 -6.33 -42.92 6.93
N SER A 67 -5.98 -42.38 8.09
CA SER A 67 -6.11 -43.11 9.36
C SER A 67 -7.58 -43.46 9.69
N GLU A 68 -7.78 -44.54 10.46
CA GLU A 68 -9.13 -44.91 10.89
C GLU A 68 -9.78 -43.81 11.76
N GLU A 69 -8.98 -43.05 12.47
CA GLU A 69 -9.44 -41.87 13.27
C GLU A 69 -9.99 -40.75 12.39
N GLU A 70 -9.33 -40.45 11.30
CA GLU A 70 -9.79 -39.45 10.33
C GLU A 70 -11.06 -39.89 9.59
N LYS A 71 -11.14 -41.17 9.22
CA LYS A 71 -12.35 -41.75 8.63
C LYS A 71 -13.51 -41.74 9.63
N TYR A 72 -13.24 -42.04 10.89
CA TYR A 72 -14.25 -41.94 11.94
C TYR A 72 -14.71 -40.52 12.20
N ALA A 73 -13.81 -39.55 12.20
CA ALA A 73 -14.15 -38.13 12.31
C ALA A 73 -15.04 -37.61 11.16
N LEU A 74 -14.86 -38.19 9.95
CA LEU A 74 -15.73 -37.92 8.82
C LEU A 74 -17.16 -38.46 9.04
N LEU A 75 -17.27 -39.68 9.55
CA LEU A 75 -18.57 -40.28 9.85
C LEU A 75 -19.29 -39.62 11.03
N LYS A 76 -18.54 -39.06 11.98
CA LYS A 76 -19.06 -38.35 13.15
C LYS A 76 -19.59 -36.94 12.86
N GLU A 77 -19.24 -36.36 11.72
CA GLU A 77 -19.65 -35.00 11.37
C GLU A 77 -21.11 -34.95 10.89
N ASP A 78 -21.97 -34.19 11.60
CA ASP A 78 -23.40 -34.06 11.27
C ASP A 78 -23.69 -33.01 10.20
N SER A 79 -22.84 -32.01 10.07
CA SER A 79 -22.95 -30.94 9.05
C SER A 79 -22.57 -31.48 7.67
N LYS A 80 -23.51 -31.48 6.73
CA LYS A 80 -23.24 -31.87 5.34
C LYS A 80 -22.14 -31.03 4.71
N LYS A 81 -22.13 -29.73 4.99
CA LYS A 81 -21.12 -28.81 4.48
C LYS A 81 -19.71 -29.16 4.95
N LYS A 82 -19.53 -29.27 6.26
CA LYS A 82 -18.23 -29.62 6.86
C LYS A 82 -17.76 -31.01 6.46
N ARG A 83 -18.66 -31.98 6.38
CA ARG A 83 -18.36 -33.33 5.93
C ARG A 83 -17.89 -33.35 4.47
N THR A 84 -18.53 -32.56 3.60
CA THR A 84 -18.12 -32.39 2.21
C THR A 84 -16.74 -31.76 2.09
N GLU A 85 -16.44 -30.73 2.88
CA GLU A 85 -15.13 -30.09 2.90
C GLU A 85 -14.03 -31.06 3.36
N LYS A 86 -14.31 -31.88 4.39
CA LYS A 86 -13.37 -32.90 4.86
C LYS A 86 -13.06 -33.97 3.79
N ILE A 87 -14.09 -34.50 3.11
CA ILE A 87 -13.86 -35.50 2.06
C ILE A 87 -13.18 -34.92 0.83
N GLU A 88 -13.51 -33.67 0.46
CA GLU A 88 -12.84 -32.98 -0.62
C GLU A 88 -11.33 -32.85 -0.34
N LYS A 89 -10.96 -32.48 0.89
CA LYS A 89 -9.57 -32.42 1.36
C LYS A 89 -8.88 -33.78 1.22
N MET A 90 -9.49 -34.83 1.75
CA MET A 90 -8.92 -36.20 1.72
C MET A 90 -8.72 -36.72 0.29
N ILE A 91 -9.65 -36.41 -0.63
CA ILE A 91 -9.55 -36.77 -2.04
C ILE A 91 -8.38 -36.03 -2.71
N TYR A 92 -8.24 -34.73 -2.47
CA TYR A 92 -7.14 -33.94 -3.04
C TYR A 92 -5.77 -34.38 -2.51
N GLU A 93 -5.66 -34.70 -1.20
CA GLU A 93 -4.44 -35.23 -0.62
C GLU A 93 -4.06 -36.57 -1.29
N TYR A 94 -5.01 -37.46 -1.46
CA TYR A 94 -4.79 -38.76 -2.14
C TYR A 94 -4.34 -38.58 -3.58
N ILE A 95 -5.04 -37.75 -4.37
CA ILE A 95 -4.67 -37.43 -5.76
C ILE A 95 -3.25 -36.86 -5.84
N ASN A 96 -2.89 -36.01 -4.88
CA ASN A 96 -1.57 -35.38 -4.85
C ASN A 96 -0.45 -36.41 -4.54
N ILE A 97 -0.65 -37.24 -3.52
CA ILE A 97 0.32 -38.30 -3.13
C ILE A 97 0.53 -39.28 -4.31
N GLU A 98 -0.54 -39.76 -4.92
CA GLU A 98 -0.45 -40.65 -6.06
C GLU A 98 0.16 -40.00 -7.31
N SER A 99 -0.12 -38.72 -7.58
CA SER A 99 0.46 -37.99 -8.70
C SER A 99 1.98 -37.80 -8.54
N ILE A 100 2.45 -37.60 -7.31
CA ILE A 100 3.88 -37.52 -6.97
C ILE A 100 4.55 -38.89 -7.18
N THR A 101 3.89 -39.96 -6.80
CA THR A 101 4.42 -41.35 -6.91
C THR A 101 4.50 -41.79 -8.40
N LYS A 102 3.51 -41.42 -9.21
CA LYS A 102 3.51 -41.67 -10.66
C LYS A 102 4.49 -40.80 -11.45
N SER A 103 4.79 -39.59 -10.98
CA SER A 103 5.69 -38.65 -11.67
C SER A 103 7.15 -39.10 -11.74
N ALA A 104 7.54 -40.12 -10.97
CA ALA A 104 8.86 -40.74 -11.08
C ALA A 104 9.07 -41.59 -12.36
N LYS A 105 8.02 -41.84 -13.14
CA LYS A 105 8.08 -42.78 -14.28
C LYS A 105 7.98 -42.23 -15.72
N ASN A 106 7.55 -40.99 -15.95
CA ASN A 106 7.43 -40.50 -17.36
C ASN A 106 7.74 -39.01 -17.53
N LYS A 107 8.72 -38.72 -18.39
CA LYS A 107 9.27 -37.38 -18.66
C LYS A 107 8.48 -36.52 -19.68
N GLU A 108 7.47 -37.04 -20.37
CA GLU A 108 6.81 -36.32 -21.49
C GLU A 108 5.53 -35.54 -21.14
N ASP A 109 5.03 -35.62 -19.93
CA ASP A 109 3.80 -34.94 -19.50
C ASP A 109 4.07 -33.75 -18.52
N GLU A 110 5.24 -33.13 -18.62
CA GLU A 110 5.69 -32.15 -17.58
C GLU A 110 4.83 -30.88 -17.48
N ASP A 111 4.27 -30.36 -18.54
CA ASP A 111 3.57 -29.07 -18.50
C ASP A 111 2.13 -29.17 -17.95
N LEU A 112 1.41 -30.23 -18.30
CA LEU A 112 0.10 -30.51 -17.71
C LEU A 112 0.22 -30.87 -16.21
N LYS A 113 1.25 -31.67 -15.87
CA LYS A 113 1.56 -32.04 -14.47
C LYS A 113 1.98 -30.83 -13.61
N LYS A 114 2.73 -29.87 -14.18
CA LYS A 114 3.08 -28.60 -13.48
C LYS A 114 1.82 -27.80 -13.14
N MET A 115 0.88 -27.68 -14.07
CA MET A 115 -0.36 -26.92 -13.85
C MET A 115 -1.27 -27.57 -12.78
N TYR A 116 -1.40 -28.90 -12.81
CA TYR A 116 -2.15 -29.62 -11.75
C TYR A 116 -1.44 -29.57 -10.40
N LYS A 117 -0.11 -29.70 -10.38
CA LYS A 117 0.71 -29.59 -9.18
C LYS A 117 0.61 -28.16 -8.59
N GLU A 118 0.70 -27.15 -9.43
CA GLU A 118 0.54 -25.75 -9.04
C GLU A 118 -0.85 -25.50 -8.44
N THR A 119 -1.90 -25.98 -9.09
CA THR A 119 -3.28 -25.85 -8.60
C THR A 119 -3.49 -26.58 -7.28
N SER A 120 -2.91 -27.79 -7.11
CA SER A 120 -2.98 -28.53 -5.86
C SER A 120 -2.20 -27.85 -4.73
N ILE A 121 -1.00 -27.34 -5.03
CA ILE A 121 -0.19 -26.58 -4.07
C ILE A 121 -0.91 -25.30 -3.66
N ARG A 122 -1.53 -24.57 -4.61
CA ARG A 122 -2.31 -23.37 -4.31
C ARG A 122 -3.49 -23.66 -3.36
N LYS A 123 -4.17 -24.78 -3.58
CA LYS A 123 -5.27 -25.21 -2.67
C LYS A 123 -4.77 -25.62 -1.28
N GLN A 124 -3.59 -26.28 -1.21
CA GLN A 124 -2.96 -26.57 0.08
C GLN A 124 -2.52 -25.30 0.81
N ILE A 125 -1.98 -24.32 0.09
CA ILE A 125 -1.64 -23.01 0.64
C ILE A 125 -2.89 -22.34 1.19
N ASP A 126 -3.98 -22.24 0.42
CA ASP A 126 -5.26 -21.66 0.86
C ASP A 126 -5.84 -22.35 2.09
N TYR A 127 -5.66 -23.67 2.17
CA TYR A 127 -6.09 -24.44 3.36
C TYR A 127 -5.20 -24.15 4.58
N LEU A 128 -3.87 -24.15 4.39
CA LEU A 128 -2.93 -23.86 5.47
C LEU A 128 -3.02 -22.40 5.92
N GLU A 129 -3.31 -21.49 4.99
CA GLU A 129 -3.58 -20.09 5.32
C GLU A 129 -4.82 -19.96 6.21
N LYS A 130 -5.91 -20.71 5.94
CA LYS A 130 -7.10 -20.74 6.79
C LYS A 130 -6.85 -21.38 8.16
N GLU A 131 -6.04 -22.43 8.21
CA GLU A 131 -5.63 -23.05 9.48
C GLU A 131 -4.73 -22.11 10.30
N LEU A 132 -3.92 -21.31 9.63
CA LEU A 132 -3.12 -20.23 10.24
C LEU A 132 -4.01 -19.07 10.74
N GLU A 133 -5.09 -18.75 10.00
CA GLU A 133 -6.13 -17.81 10.44
C GLU A 133 -6.78 -18.22 11.75
N GLU A 134 -7.06 -19.51 11.91
CA GLU A 134 -7.65 -20.03 13.15
C GLU A 134 -6.66 -19.99 14.33
N ILE A 135 -5.36 -20.19 14.06
CA ILE A 135 -4.30 -20.18 15.08
C ILE A 135 -3.86 -18.76 15.45
N ASN A 136 -3.82 -17.85 14.48
CA ASN A 136 -3.34 -16.48 14.66
C ASN A 136 -4.16 -15.49 13.80
N PRO A 137 -5.42 -15.19 14.22
CA PRO A 137 -6.35 -14.38 13.44
C PRO A 137 -5.84 -12.96 13.14
N ASP A 138 -5.06 -12.38 14.05
CA ASP A 138 -4.56 -11.01 13.92
C ASP A 138 -3.57 -10.85 12.75
N CYS A 139 -2.68 -11.80 12.56
CA CYS A 139 -1.63 -11.74 11.54
C CYS A 139 -2.17 -11.85 10.10
N VAL A 140 -3.18 -12.70 9.90
CA VAL A 140 -3.79 -12.90 8.57
C VAL A 140 -4.76 -11.78 8.22
N SER A 141 -5.47 -11.22 9.21
CA SER A 141 -6.29 -10.02 9.06
C SER A 141 -5.45 -8.82 8.54
N GLU A 142 -4.26 -8.62 9.12
CA GLU A 142 -3.35 -7.53 8.74
C GLU A 142 -2.80 -7.69 7.31
N THR A 143 -2.36 -8.88 6.94
CA THR A 143 -1.82 -9.14 5.59
C THR A 143 -2.88 -8.99 4.50
N SER A 144 -4.10 -9.46 4.76
CA SER A 144 -5.25 -9.29 3.85
C SER A 144 -5.67 -7.83 3.72
N GLU A 145 -5.55 -7.06 4.82
CA GLU A 145 -5.80 -5.62 4.79
C GLU A 145 -4.77 -4.89 3.93
N PHE A 146 -3.47 -5.23 4.05
CA PHE A 146 -2.43 -4.66 3.20
C PHE A 146 -2.62 -5.01 1.72
N GLU A 147 -3.00 -6.23 1.37
CA GLU A 147 -3.34 -6.59 -0.01
C GLU A 147 -4.40 -5.65 -0.58
N ARG A 148 -5.50 -5.49 0.14
CA ARG A 148 -6.58 -4.60 -0.26
C ARG A 148 -6.16 -3.13 -0.34
N LYS A 149 -5.32 -2.65 0.60
CA LYS A 149 -4.76 -1.29 0.59
C LYS A 149 -3.87 -1.09 -0.65
N ILE A 150 -2.98 -2.04 -0.96
CA ILE A 150 -2.09 -1.99 -2.13
C ILE A 150 -2.89 -1.94 -3.44
N GLU A 151 -3.93 -2.75 -3.58
CA GLU A 151 -4.77 -2.75 -4.78
C GLU A 151 -5.52 -1.43 -5.00
N LYS A 152 -6.00 -0.82 -3.92
CA LYS A 152 -6.79 0.42 -3.97
C LYS A 152 -5.93 1.70 -3.99
N SER A 153 -4.68 1.65 -3.58
CA SER A 153 -3.79 2.81 -3.40
C SER A 153 -3.55 3.62 -4.67
N GLY A 154 -3.55 2.96 -5.84
CA GLY A 154 -3.17 3.59 -7.11
C GLY A 154 -1.66 3.79 -7.28
N MET A 155 -0.86 3.01 -6.58
CA MET A 155 0.61 2.99 -6.70
C MET A 155 1.06 2.81 -8.15
N ASN A 156 2.21 3.40 -8.49
CA ASN A 156 2.88 3.12 -9.75
C ASN A 156 3.38 1.66 -9.80
N LYS A 157 3.82 1.21 -10.99
CA LYS A 157 4.20 -0.20 -11.20
C LYS A 157 5.33 -0.65 -10.29
N ASP A 158 6.33 0.20 -10.07
CA ASP A 158 7.51 -0.12 -9.28
C ASP A 158 7.17 -0.19 -7.78
N ALA A 159 6.39 0.77 -7.29
CA ALA A 159 5.88 0.79 -5.93
C ALA A 159 5.00 -0.42 -5.62
N LYS A 160 4.07 -0.76 -6.53
CA LYS A 160 3.19 -1.93 -6.37
C LYS A 160 4.00 -3.24 -6.34
N LYS A 161 5.00 -3.36 -7.22
CA LYS A 161 5.89 -4.53 -7.27
C LYS A 161 6.69 -4.69 -5.96
N GLU A 162 7.25 -3.60 -5.45
CA GLU A 162 8.01 -3.63 -4.19
C GLU A 162 7.08 -3.89 -2.99
N ALA A 163 5.90 -3.28 -2.94
CA ALA A 163 4.91 -3.52 -1.89
C ALA A 163 4.50 -5.00 -1.82
N LEU A 164 4.20 -5.63 -2.96
CA LEU A 164 3.85 -7.05 -3.01
C LEU A 164 5.01 -7.96 -2.62
N LYS A 165 6.24 -7.60 -2.99
CA LYS A 165 7.44 -8.34 -2.58
C LYS A 165 7.64 -8.28 -1.05
N VAL A 166 7.47 -7.11 -0.46
CA VAL A 166 7.60 -6.93 1.00
C VAL A 166 6.46 -7.63 1.73
N LEU A 167 5.23 -7.57 1.20
CA LEU A 167 4.09 -8.29 1.76
C LEU A 167 4.29 -9.81 1.77
N ASN A 168 4.86 -10.36 0.69
CA ASN A 168 5.18 -11.79 0.65
C ASN A 168 6.23 -12.18 1.69
N ARG A 169 7.20 -11.30 1.97
CA ARG A 169 8.16 -11.51 3.07
C ARG A 169 7.47 -11.44 4.43
N LEU A 170 6.61 -10.43 4.64
CA LEU A 170 5.84 -10.28 5.86
C LEU A 170 5.00 -11.52 6.18
N LYS A 171 4.39 -12.15 5.15
CA LYS A 171 3.63 -13.41 5.31
C LYS A 171 4.49 -14.60 5.74
N GLN A 172 5.79 -14.59 5.44
CA GLN A 172 6.73 -15.66 5.79
C GLN A 172 7.36 -15.49 7.17
N GLU A 173 7.36 -14.25 7.69
CA GLU A 173 7.94 -13.92 8.98
C GLU A 173 6.95 -14.16 10.13
N GLY A 174 7.46 -14.64 11.26
CA GLY A 174 6.63 -14.75 12.48
C GLY A 174 6.34 -13.38 13.09
N SER A 175 5.13 -13.18 13.57
CA SER A 175 4.65 -11.90 14.16
C SER A 175 5.49 -11.38 15.35
N SER A 176 6.28 -12.25 15.98
CA SER A 176 7.18 -11.88 17.08
C SER A 176 8.58 -11.49 16.63
N SER A 177 8.90 -11.52 15.33
CA SER A 177 10.23 -11.19 14.83
C SER A 177 10.42 -9.67 14.71
N GLN A 178 11.64 -9.20 14.95
CA GLN A 178 11.98 -7.79 14.74
C GLN A 178 11.86 -7.40 13.26
N GLU A 179 12.09 -8.34 12.34
CA GLU A 179 11.95 -8.13 10.90
C GLU A 179 10.48 -7.89 10.53
N TYR A 180 9.54 -8.60 11.17
CA TYR A 180 8.10 -8.40 10.98
C TYR A 180 7.70 -6.94 11.23
N GLY A 181 8.11 -6.35 12.37
CA GLY A 181 7.83 -4.96 12.70
C GLY A 181 8.35 -3.98 11.64
N MET A 182 9.58 -4.18 11.16
CA MET A 182 10.15 -3.31 10.12
C MET A 182 9.44 -3.44 8.77
N LEU A 183 9.01 -4.64 8.39
CA LEU A 183 8.25 -4.88 7.15
C LEU A 183 6.84 -4.30 7.25
N TYR A 184 6.21 -4.44 8.42
CA TYR A 184 4.91 -3.87 8.73
C TYR A 184 4.92 -2.34 8.63
N ASP A 185 5.83 -1.67 9.35
CA ASP A 185 5.98 -0.20 9.35
C ASP A 185 6.21 0.33 7.93
N TYR A 186 7.00 -0.38 7.14
CA TYR A 186 7.22 -0.02 5.74
C TYR A 186 5.96 -0.12 4.88
N LEU A 187 5.21 -1.22 5.01
CA LEU A 187 3.96 -1.40 4.26
C LEU A 187 2.89 -0.40 4.69
N ASP A 188 2.79 -0.13 5.98
CA ASP A 188 1.87 0.85 6.51
C ASP A 188 2.20 2.24 5.97
N PHE A 189 3.46 2.67 6.05
CA PHE A 189 3.92 3.91 5.45
C PHE A 189 3.64 3.97 3.95
N MET A 190 3.97 2.92 3.21
CA MET A 190 3.81 2.87 1.76
C MET A 190 2.33 2.91 1.33
N THR A 191 1.45 2.28 2.10
CA THR A 191 0.00 2.24 1.82
C THR A 191 -0.74 3.49 2.31
N SER A 192 -0.18 4.24 3.27
CA SER A 192 -0.72 5.51 3.76
C SER A 192 -0.45 6.68 2.79
N LEU A 193 0.57 6.57 1.92
CA LEU A 193 0.88 7.58 0.92
C LEU A 193 -0.23 7.71 -0.13
N SER A 194 -0.52 8.94 -0.52
CA SER A 194 -1.46 9.24 -1.60
C SER A 194 -0.77 9.15 -2.97
N TRP A 195 -0.94 8.02 -3.65
CA TRP A 195 -0.33 7.75 -4.98
C TRP A 195 -1.16 8.28 -6.15
N LYS A 196 -2.46 8.53 -5.94
CA LYS A 196 -3.35 9.03 -6.98
C LYS A 196 -3.15 10.51 -7.16
N LYS A 197 -2.95 10.94 -8.41
CA LYS A 197 -2.92 12.35 -8.73
C LYS A 197 -4.31 12.97 -8.60
N GLU A 198 -4.38 14.10 -7.93
CA GLU A 198 -5.59 14.91 -7.88
C GLU A 198 -5.83 15.59 -9.23
N LYS A 199 -7.08 15.69 -9.65
CA LYS A 199 -7.41 16.41 -10.87
C LYS A 199 -7.25 17.91 -10.66
N PHE A 200 -6.63 18.59 -11.62
CA PHE A 200 -6.52 20.04 -11.60
C PHE A 200 -7.91 20.68 -11.53
N LYS A 201 -8.06 21.63 -10.63
CA LYS A 201 -9.24 22.51 -10.52
C LYS A 201 -8.77 23.95 -10.64
N ASN A 202 -9.48 24.76 -11.42
CA ASN A 202 -9.18 26.19 -11.51
C ASN A 202 -9.32 26.84 -10.13
N TYR A 203 -8.34 27.61 -9.76
CA TYR A 203 -8.33 28.38 -8.51
C TYR A 203 -9.08 29.70 -8.73
N ASP A 204 -9.94 30.06 -7.77
CA ASP A 204 -10.64 31.33 -7.77
C ASP A 204 -9.70 32.44 -7.28
N ILE A 205 -9.27 33.29 -8.25
CA ILE A 205 -8.33 34.38 -8.01
C ILE A 205 -8.96 35.45 -7.08
N SER A 206 -10.26 35.71 -7.20
CA SER A 206 -10.95 36.69 -6.36
C SER A 206 -10.97 36.24 -4.90
N LYS A 207 -11.33 34.98 -4.69
CA LYS A 207 -11.33 34.39 -3.37
C LYS A 207 -9.92 34.28 -2.75
N ALA A 208 -8.92 33.97 -3.58
CA ALA A 208 -7.53 33.92 -3.12
C ALA A 208 -7.08 35.33 -2.65
N LYS A 209 -7.46 36.39 -3.38
CA LYS A 209 -7.19 37.76 -2.98
C LYS A 209 -7.87 38.13 -1.67
N GLU A 210 -9.16 37.77 -1.51
CA GLU A 210 -9.90 38.04 -0.27
C GLU A 210 -9.26 37.38 0.95
N VAL A 211 -8.83 36.09 0.83
CA VAL A 211 -8.16 35.38 1.91
C VAL A 211 -6.86 36.09 2.32
N LEU A 212 -6.02 36.45 1.33
CA LEU A 212 -4.75 37.15 1.56
C LEU A 212 -4.96 38.54 2.17
N ASP A 213 -5.98 39.28 1.72
CA ASP A 213 -6.27 40.62 2.22
C ASP A 213 -6.85 40.59 3.64
N LYS A 214 -7.62 39.56 3.97
CA LYS A 214 -8.20 39.38 5.29
C LYS A 214 -7.18 38.92 6.34
N GLU A 215 -6.26 38.01 5.97
CA GLU A 215 -5.34 37.40 6.91
C GLU A 215 -4.01 38.18 7.06
N HIS A 216 -3.70 39.11 6.17
CA HIS A 216 -2.43 39.85 6.21
C HIS A 216 -2.62 41.35 5.91
N PHE A 217 -2.17 42.16 6.84
CA PHE A 217 -2.14 43.62 6.61
C PHE A 217 -1.02 44.02 5.65
N GLY A 218 -1.27 44.94 4.78
CA GLY A 218 -0.26 45.51 3.86
C GLY A 218 0.25 44.53 2.82
N LEU A 219 1.56 44.36 2.71
CA LEU A 219 2.26 43.42 1.81
C LEU A 219 1.79 43.43 0.34
N LYS A 220 1.41 44.62 -0.19
CA LYS A 220 0.79 44.74 -1.51
C LYS A 220 1.59 44.11 -2.65
N LYS A 221 2.93 44.27 -2.65
CA LYS A 221 3.80 43.69 -3.69
C LYS A 221 3.82 42.15 -3.59
N VAL A 222 3.93 41.62 -2.38
CA VAL A 222 3.92 40.18 -2.09
C VAL A 222 2.61 39.54 -2.53
N LYS A 223 1.49 40.10 -2.10
CA LYS A 223 0.15 39.62 -2.49
C LYS A 223 -0.07 39.63 -3.98
N LYS A 224 0.33 40.73 -4.65
CA LYS A 224 0.24 40.86 -6.11
C LYS A 224 1.00 39.73 -6.78
N ARG A 225 2.23 39.44 -6.37
CA ARG A 225 3.06 38.40 -6.97
C ARG A 225 2.48 37.00 -6.75
N ILE A 226 1.94 36.69 -5.54
CA ILE A 226 1.25 35.46 -5.25
C ILE A 226 0.02 35.28 -6.18
N ILE A 227 -0.78 36.29 -6.37
CA ILE A 227 -1.95 36.23 -7.25
C ILE A 227 -1.55 36.02 -8.71
N GLU A 228 -0.46 36.67 -9.18
CA GLU A 228 0.10 36.43 -10.51
C GLU A 228 0.51 34.97 -10.69
N GLU A 229 1.17 34.37 -9.69
CA GLU A 229 1.56 32.95 -9.74
C GLU A 229 0.34 32.03 -9.79
N ILE A 230 -0.69 32.27 -8.99
CA ILE A 230 -1.94 31.49 -9.03
C ILE A 230 -2.60 31.61 -10.42
N ALA A 231 -2.55 32.80 -11.05
CA ALA A 231 -3.06 33.00 -12.41
C ALA A 231 -2.25 32.17 -13.44
N VAL A 232 -0.93 32.12 -13.31
CA VAL A 232 -0.04 31.31 -14.17
C VAL A 232 -0.34 29.82 -14.00
N MET A 233 -0.55 29.33 -12.76
CA MET A 233 -0.97 27.95 -12.52
C MET A 233 -2.29 27.61 -13.22
N ASN A 234 -3.28 28.51 -13.18
CA ASN A 234 -4.55 28.35 -13.88
C ASN A 234 -4.39 28.28 -15.40
N LEU A 235 -3.57 29.19 -15.98
CA LEU A 235 -3.31 29.23 -17.42
C LEU A 235 -2.62 27.94 -17.91
N ASN A 236 -1.63 27.47 -17.16
CA ASN A 236 -0.87 26.28 -17.50
C ASN A 236 -1.61 24.98 -17.13
N LYS A 237 -2.71 25.05 -16.41
CA LYS A 237 -3.45 23.90 -15.87
C LYS A 237 -2.54 22.95 -15.07
N LYS A 238 -1.57 23.51 -14.36
CA LYS A 238 -0.63 22.77 -13.51
C LYS A 238 -0.93 23.03 -12.03
N GLN A 239 -0.76 22.01 -11.20
CA GLN A 239 -0.96 22.11 -9.75
C GLN A 239 0.26 22.71 -9.03
N SER A 240 1.44 22.60 -9.61
CA SER A 240 2.65 23.26 -9.15
C SER A 240 2.90 24.53 -9.97
N GLY A 241 3.39 25.54 -9.30
CA GLY A 241 3.90 26.77 -9.90
C GLY A 241 5.42 26.86 -9.80
N SER A 242 5.94 28.08 -9.91
CA SER A 242 7.33 28.38 -9.57
C SER A 242 7.59 28.13 -8.10
N ILE A 243 8.82 27.79 -7.75
CA ILE A 243 9.22 27.64 -6.33
C ILE A 243 9.36 29.03 -5.75
N LEU A 244 8.48 29.40 -4.83
CA LEU A 244 8.51 30.72 -4.21
C LEU A 244 9.49 30.74 -3.03
N LEU A 245 10.42 31.69 -3.03
CA LEU A 245 11.31 31.94 -1.91
C LEU A 245 10.96 33.26 -1.20
N PHE A 246 10.43 33.18 -0.01
CA PHE A 246 10.10 34.32 0.82
C PHE A 246 11.30 34.74 1.66
N VAL A 247 11.86 35.89 1.40
CA VAL A 247 13.06 36.41 2.06
C VAL A 247 12.75 37.66 2.86
N GLY A 248 13.27 37.77 4.07
CA GLY A 248 13.12 38.98 4.87
C GLY A 248 13.35 38.75 6.37
N PRO A 249 13.31 39.78 7.19
CA PRO A 249 13.56 39.70 8.62
C PRO A 249 12.62 38.71 9.33
N PRO A 250 13.02 38.17 10.47
CA PRO A 250 12.11 37.35 11.29
C PRO A 250 10.89 38.16 11.75
N GLY A 251 9.75 37.49 11.88
CA GLY A 251 8.50 38.13 12.32
C GLY A 251 7.75 38.93 11.25
N THR A 252 8.12 38.85 9.97
CA THR A 252 7.43 39.52 8.85
C THR A 252 6.26 38.75 8.26
N GLY A 253 5.92 37.58 8.86
CA GLY A 253 4.75 36.80 8.43
C GLY A 253 4.98 35.85 7.26
N LYS A 254 6.24 35.55 6.87
CA LYS A 254 6.57 34.65 5.74
C LYS A 254 5.84 33.30 5.81
N THR A 255 5.95 32.63 6.94
CA THR A 255 5.34 31.30 7.15
C THR A 255 3.81 31.37 7.23
N SER A 256 3.25 32.46 7.80
CA SER A 256 1.79 32.65 7.85
C SER A 256 1.19 32.93 6.47
N VAL A 257 1.86 33.76 5.65
CA VAL A 257 1.45 33.99 4.26
C VAL A 257 1.44 32.69 3.45
N ALA A 258 2.45 31.84 3.62
CA ALA A 258 2.49 30.53 2.97
C ALA A 258 1.31 29.61 3.39
N SER A 259 0.91 29.66 4.66
CA SER A 259 -0.30 28.96 5.15
C SER A 259 -1.58 29.53 4.50
N SER A 260 -1.68 30.84 4.35
CA SER A 260 -2.83 31.49 3.71
C SER A 260 -2.92 31.18 2.22
N ILE A 261 -1.78 30.97 1.53
CA ILE A 261 -1.76 30.46 0.15
C ILE A 261 -2.38 29.06 0.09
N ALA A 262 -2.02 28.16 1.00
CA ALA A 262 -2.60 26.82 1.04
C ALA A 262 -4.13 26.89 1.24
N LYS A 263 -4.61 27.77 2.12
CA LYS A 263 -6.05 28.01 2.34
C LYS A 263 -6.71 28.57 1.08
N ALA A 264 -6.09 29.57 0.43
CA ALA A 264 -6.59 30.18 -0.79
C ALA A 264 -6.72 29.20 -1.94
N LEU A 265 -5.79 28.25 -2.05
CA LEU A 265 -5.80 27.16 -3.01
C LEU A 265 -6.68 25.98 -2.58
N ASN A 266 -7.24 26.01 -1.37
CA ASN A 266 -7.95 24.87 -0.75
C ASN A 266 -7.13 23.58 -0.77
N ARG A 267 -5.84 23.67 -0.43
CA ARG A 267 -4.88 22.56 -0.38
C ARG A 267 -4.40 22.33 1.04
N LYS A 268 -3.95 21.11 1.32
CA LYS A 268 -3.35 20.77 2.61
C LYS A 268 -2.01 21.47 2.77
N TYR A 269 -1.76 21.93 3.97
CA TYR A 269 -0.53 22.64 4.37
C TYR A 269 0.38 21.75 5.17
N VAL A 270 1.64 21.70 4.78
CA VAL A 270 2.70 20.97 5.51
C VAL A 270 3.87 21.91 5.72
N ARG A 271 4.35 22.02 6.95
CA ARG A 271 5.55 22.79 7.28
C ARG A 271 6.69 21.84 7.65
N ILE A 272 7.84 22.03 7.01
CA ILE A 272 9.07 21.27 7.27
C ILE A 272 10.17 22.29 7.62
N SER A 273 10.64 22.27 8.86
CA SER A 273 11.78 23.08 9.26
C SER A 273 13.08 22.42 8.79
N LEU A 274 13.87 23.18 8.05
CA LEU A 274 15.20 22.77 7.58
C LEU A 274 16.33 23.34 8.45
N GLY A 275 15.99 24.22 9.39
CA GLY A 275 16.97 24.82 10.30
C GLY A 275 17.65 23.75 11.17
N GLY A 276 18.96 23.65 11.08
CA GLY A 276 19.77 22.71 11.86
C GLY A 276 19.95 21.33 11.22
N ILE A 277 19.37 21.06 10.06
CA ILE A 277 19.62 19.84 9.31
C ILE A 277 21.08 19.79 8.85
N ARG A 278 21.75 18.69 9.14
CA ARG A 278 23.16 18.44 8.79
C ARG A 278 23.35 17.24 7.88
N ASP A 279 22.39 16.31 7.90
CA ASP A 279 22.44 15.06 7.16
C ASP A 279 21.40 15.07 6.04
N GLU A 280 21.84 14.68 4.83
CA GLU A 280 20.97 14.45 3.67
C GLU A 280 19.88 13.43 3.99
N ALA A 281 20.16 12.45 4.83
CA ALA A 281 19.22 11.40 5.22
C ALA A 281 17.97 11.95 5.96
N GLU A 282 18.06 13.11 6.60
CA GLU A 282 16.86 13.74 7.17
C GLU A 282 15.86 14.20 6.08
N ILE A 283 16.34 14.53 4.87
CA ILE A 283 15.50 14.96 3.75
C ILE A 283 15.05 13.74 2.92
N ARG A 284 16.00 12.84 2.59
CA ARG A 284 15.79 11.69 1.68
C ARG A 284 15.52 10.37 2.38
N GLY A 285 15.50 10.33 3.71
CA GLY A 285 15.31 9.11 4.49
C GLY A 285 16.56 8.25 4.63
N HIS A 286 16.50 7.30 5.54
CA HIS A 286 17.56 6.33 5.81
C HIS A 286 17.29 5.03 5.04
N ARG A 287 18.33 4.34 4.60
CA ARG A 287 18.15 3.01 3.98
C ARG A 287 17.56 2.03 4.99
N ARG A 288 16.55 1.27 4.59
CA ARG A 288 15.86 0.27 5.44
C ARG A 288 16.76 -0.79 6.08
N THR A 289 17.98 -0.96 5.57
CA THR A 289 18.95 -1.91 6.12
C THR A 289 19.52 -1.47 7.48
N TYR A 290 19.29 -0.22 7.87
CA TYR A 290 19.72 0.29 9.17
C TYR A 290 18.61 0.13 10.20
N LEU A 291 18.98 -0.27 11.41
CA LEU A 291 18.05 -0.32 12.54
C LEU A 291 17.58 1.11 12.89
N GLY A 292 16.26 1.29 13.00
CA GLY A 292 15.67 2.60 13.25
C GLY A 292 15.62 3.52 12.02
N ALA A 293 15.74 2.95 10.79
CA ALA A 293 15.57 3.73 9.57
C ALA A 293 14.20 4.39 9.52
N LEU A 294 14.17 5.66 9.15
CA LEU A 294 12.96 6.47 9.02
C LEU A 294 12.87 7.07 7.61
N PRO A 295 11.65 7.29 7.10
CA PRO A 295 11.44 8.03 5.87
C PRO A 295 11.92 9.49 6.02
N GLY A 296 12.29 10.10 4.90
CA GLY A 296 12.69 11.49 4.87
C GLY A 296 11.54 12.45 5.23
N ARG A 297 11.89 13.64 5.69
CA ARG A 297 10.91 14.66 6.11
C ARG A 297 9.93 15.05 5.00
N ILE A 298 10.36 14.99 3.74
CA ILE A 298 9.49 15.28 2.58
C ILE A 298 8.40 14.22 2.48
N MET A 299 8.78 12.93 2.46
CA MET A 299 7.82 11.83 2.34
C MET A 299 6.92 11.70 3.56
N SER A 300 7.47 11.90 4.77
CA SER A 300 6.67 11.99 6.00
C SER A 300 5.67 13.15 5.98
N GLY A 301 6.04 14.26 5.33
CA GLY A 301 5.13 15.40 5.12
C GLY A 301 3.99 15.07 4.17
N ILE A 302 4.28 14.37 3.08
CA ILE A 302 3.26 13.87 2.11
C ILE A 302 2.30 12.90 2.81
N GLU A 303 2.82 11.93 3.54
CA GLU A 303 2.03 10.96 4.30
C GLU A 303 1.06 11.67 5.27
N LYS A 304 1.56 12.56 6.13
CA LYS A 304 0.75 13.33 7.08
C LYS A 304 -0.32 14.20 6.42
N SER A 305 -0.07 14.68 5.20
CA SER A 305 -1.03 15.47 4.45
C SER A 305 -2.22 14.65 3.95
N GLY A 306 -2.02 13.36 3.66
CA GLY A 306 -3.00 12.45 3.09
C GLY A 306 -3.38 12.77 1.63
N VAL A 307 -2.66 13.67 0.95
CA VAL A 307 -2.90 14.08 -0.44
C VAL A 307 -1.61 14.09 -1.24
N SER A 308 -1.70 13.94 -2.58
CA SER A 308 -0.53 13.97 -3.47
C SER A 308 -0.10 15.38 -3.87
N ASN A 309 -0.91 16.40 -3.57
CA ASN A 309 -0.70 17.77 -3.98
C ASN A 309 -0.71 18.79 -2.83
N PRO A 310 -0.05 18.55 -1.69
CA PRO A 310 -0.01 19.53 -0.61
C PRO A 310 0.76 20.79 -1.02
N VAL A 311 0.64 21.85 -0.21
CA VAL A 311 1.57 22.97 -0.19
C VAL A 311 2.59 22.67 0.89
N ILE A 312 3.84 22.44 0.51
CA ILE A 312 4.94 22.18 1.43
C ILE A 312 5.76 23.45 1.63
N VAL A 313 5.85 23.89 2.86
CA VAL A 313 6.69 25.01 3.26
C VAL A 313 8.00 24.50 3.84
N LEU A 314 9.10 24.80 3.16
CA LEU A 314 10.45 24.51 3.59
C LEU A 314 10.98 25.74 4.32
N ASP A 315 10.94 25.69 5.64
CA ASP A 315 11.24 26.83 6.50
C ASP A 315 12.73 26.87 6.83
N GLU A 316 13.31 28.08 6.79
CA GLU A 316 14.71 28.36 7.15
C GLU A 316 15.74 27.66 6.24
N VAL A 317 15.55 27.76 4.92
CA VAL A 317 16.50 27.17 3.94
C VAL A 317 17.90 27.79 3.98
N ASP A 318 18.02 29.02 4.51
CA ASP A 318 19.30 29.72 4.74
C ASP A 318 20.10 29.15 5.94
N LYS A 319 19.51 28.27 6.73
CA LYS A 319 20.16 27.62 7.88
C LYS A 319 20.60 26.18 7.63
N LEU A 320 20.56 25.73 6.38
CA LEU A 320 21.14 24.45 5.98
C LEU A 320 22.64 24.49 6.20
N ILE A 321 23.15 23.48 6.88
CA ILE A 321 24.59 23.39 7.19
C ILE A 321 25.21 22.36 6.26
N THR A 322 26.22 22.77 5.47
CA THR A 322 27.11 21.84 4.77
C THR A 322 27.95 21.08 5.80
N SER A 323 27.88 19.77 5.80
CA SER A 323 28.65 18.92 6.70
C SER A 323 29.48 17.90 5.91
N TYR A 324 30.45 17.27 6.57
CA TYR A 324 31.25 16.20 6.00
C TYR A 324 30.40 14.95 5.65
N ASP A 325 29.23 14.79 6.28
CA ASP A 325 28.39 13.61 6.17
C ASP A 325 27.30 13.72 5.07
N GLY A 326 27.31 14.79 4.28
CA GLY A 326 26.37 14.98 3.18
C GLY A 326 26.08 16.44 2.86
N GLU A 327 25.50 16.65 1.69
CA GLU A 327 25.03 17.96 1.23
C GLU A 327 23.50 17.99 1.21
N PRO A 328 22.83 18.42 2.29
CA PRO A 328 21.36 18.56 2.31
C PRO A 328 20.82 19.43 1.16
N ALA A 329 21.64 20.38 0.68
CA ALA A 329 21.31 21.22 -0.48
C ALA A 329 21.14 20.40 -1.77
N SER A 330 21.97 19.37 -1.98
CA SER A 330 21.87 18.47 -3.14
C SER A 330 20.57 17.64 -3.11
N ALA A 331 20.17 17.18 -1.93
CA ALA A 331 18.88 16.50 -1.76
C ALA A 331 17.70 17.42 -2.11
N LEU A 332 17.76 18.68 -1.67
CA LEU A 332 16.73 19.67 -2.00
C LEU A 332 16.71 20.02 -3.49
N LEU A 333 17.84 20.03 -4.18
CA LEU A 333 17.85 20.23 -5.63
C LEU A 333 17.01 19.20 -6.35
N GLN A 334 17.09 17.92 -5.98
CA GLN A 334 16.27 16.87 -6.60
C GLN A 334 14.77 17.04 -6.28
N VAL A 335 14.43 17.46 -5.07
CA VAL A 335 13.04 17.70 -4.66
C VAL A 335 12.43 18.91 -5.40
N LEU A 336 13.22 19.97 -5.54
CA LEU A 336 12.78 21.26 -6.07
C LEU A 336 12.91 21.36 -7.59
N ASP A 337 13.70 20.50 -8.24
CA ASP A 337 13.86 20.52 -9.68
C ASP A 337 12.63 19.91 -10.39
N PRO A 338 11.87 20.70 -11.18
CA PRO A 338 10.68 20.19 -11.88
C PRO A 338 10.97 19.06 -12.89
N GLU A 339 12.24 18.94 -13.35
CA GLU A 339 12.64 17.88 -14.29
C GLU A 339 12.93 16.56 -13.56
N GLN A 340 13.23 16.60 -12.26
CA GLN A 340 13.63 15.44 -11.47
C GLN A 340 12.60 15.05 -10.40
N ASN A 341 11.77 15.97 -9.94
CA ASN A 341 10.86 15.75 -8.82
C ASN A 341 9.72 14.76 -9.13
N ASN A 342 9.46 14.48 -10.39
CA ASN A 342 8.48 13.47 -10.82
C ASN A 342 8.95 12.02 -10.56
N THR A 343 10.24 11.84 -10.31
CA THR A 343 10.88 10.54 -9.99
C THR A 343 11.68 10.60 -8.70
N PHE A 344 11.26 11.44 -7.76
CA PHE A 344 11.92 11.55 -6.47
C PHE A 344 11.98 10.20 -5.77
N THR A 345 13.17 9.81 -5.30
CA THR A 345 13.36 8.55 -4.61
C THR A 345 13.87 8.81 -3.19
N ASP A 346 13.02 8.52 -2.23
CA ASP A 346 13.39 8.46 -0.81
C ASP A 346 14.12 7.15 -0.54
N HIS A 347 15.19 7.17 0.27
CA HIS A 347 16.00 5.98 0.55
C HIS A 347 15.27 4.93 1.39
N TYR A 348 14.35 5.35 2.26
CA TYR A 348 13.49 4.44 3.01
C TYR A 348 12.46 3.78 2.09
N LEU A 349 11.79 4.58 1.27
CA LEU A 349 10.77 4.10 0.34
C LEU A 349 11.37 3.26 -0.80
N ASN A 350 12.53 3.68 -1.32
CA ASN A 350 13.31 3.03 -2.38
C ASN A 350 12.53 2.74 -3.68
N VAL A 351 11.50 3.53 -3.94
CA VAL A 351 10.71 3.55 -5.18
C VAL A 351 10.43 4.99 -5.57
N PRO A 352 10.28 5.29 -6.87
CA PRO A 352 10.03 6.65 -7.31
C PRO A 352 8.63 7.12 -6.87
N TYR A 353 8.57 8.33 -6.33
CA TYR A 353 7.35 9.05 -6.00
C TYR A 353 7.27 10.36 -6.78
N ASP A 354 6.10 10.68 -7.29
CA ASP A 354 5.88 11.86 -8.12
C ASP A 354 5.47 13.07 -7.28
N LEU A 355 6.38 14.03 -7.13
CA LEU A 355 6.18 15.29 -6.41
C LEU A 355 5.74 16.45 -7.32
N SER A 356 5.52 16.22 -8.62
CA SER A 356 5.28 17.28 -9.61
C SER A 356 4.02 18.11 -9.35
N ASP A 357 3.06 17.59 -8.58
CA ASP A 357 1.82 18.30 -8.21
C ASP A 357 1.95 19.05 -6.87
N THR A 358 3.07 18.89 -6.17
CA THR A 358 3.34 19.58 -4.90
C THR A 358 3.77 21.03 -5.15
N LEU A 359 3.19 21.96 -4.41
CA LEU A 359 3.64 23.36 -4.43
C LEU A 359 4.64 23.59 -3.31
N PHE A 360 5.87 23.94 -3.68
CA PHE A 360 6.93 24.24 -2.72
C PHE A 360 7.05 25.73 -2.48
N ILE A 361 7.08 26.13 -1.22
CA ILE A 361 7.35 27.49 -0.77
C ILE A 361 8.51 27.43 0.21
N CYS A 362 9.56 28.17 -0.07
CA CYS A 362 10.75 28.26 0.79
C CYS A 362 10.71 29.55 1.59
N THR A 363 11.23 29.55 2.82
CA THR A 363 11.45 30.78 3.60
C THR A 363 12.90 30.91 4.00
N ALA A 364 13.40 32.12 4.01
CA ALA A 364 14.76 32.46 4.44
C ALA A 364 14.78 33.85 5.12
N ASN A 365 15.80 34.09 5.92
CA ASN A 365 16.03 35.43 6.47
C ASN A 365 17.00 36.22 5.59
N SER A 366 17.96 35.56 4.91
CA SER A 366 18.92 36.15 3.97
C SER A 366 19.13 35.22 2.79
N ILE A 367 19.49 35.79 1.64
CA ILE A 367 19.82 35.06 0.41
C ILE A 367 21.26 34.55 0.42
N ASP A 368 22.15 35.27 1.14
CA ASP A 368 23.61 35.10 1.05
C ASP A 368 24.10 33.68 1.42
N LYS A 369 23.30 32.96 2.20
CA LYS A 369 23.64 31.60 2.67
C LYS A 369 23.01 30.49 1.86
N ILE A 370 22.17 30.83 0.87
CA ILE A 370 21.51 29.86 0.02
C ILE A 370 22.44 29.50 -1.14
N PRO A 371 22.73 28.22 -1.39
CA PRO A 371 23.54 27.83 -2.54
C PRO A 371 22.94 28.33 -3.86
N GLU A 372 23.81 28.90 -4.71
CA GLU A 372 23.42 29.48 -6.00
C GLU A 372 22.58 28.52 -6.89
N PRO A 373 22.89 27.23 -6.99
CA PRO A 373 22.07 26.28 -7.76
C PRO A 373 20.62 26.16 -7.27
N LEU A 374 20.38 26.30 -5.97
CA LEU A 374 19.03 26.34 -5.39
C LEU A 374 18.35 27.69 -5.70
N LEU A 375 19.08 28.79 -5.50
CA LEU A 375 18.55 30.13 -5.70
C LEU A 375 18.10 30.35 -7.14
N ASN A 376 18.85 29.84 -8.13
CA ASN A 376 18.52 29.95 -9.55
C ASN A 376 17.23 29.22 -9.96
N ARG A 377 16.69 28.33 -9.11
CA ARG A 377 15.41 27.63 -9.31
C ARG A 377 14.24 28.27 -8.58
N MET A 378 14.52 29.27 -7.74
CA MET A 378 13.52 29.90 -6.88
C MET A 378 13.19 31.30 -7.36
N GLU A 379 11.94 31.65 -7.25
CA GLU A 379 11.48 33.02 -7.44
C GLU A 379 11.51 33.74 -6.09
N VAL A 380 12.37 34.77 -5.99
CA VAL A 380 12.58 35.51 -4.75
C VAL A 380 11.48 36.56 -4.58
N ILE A 381 10.77 36.49 -3.45
CA ILE A 381 9.78 37.50 -3.02
C ILE A 381 10.26 38.12 -1.70
N GLU A 382 10.62 39.39 -1.76
CA GLU A 382 11.15 40.13 -0.61
C GLU A 382 10.03 40.59 0.33
N PHE A 383 10.17 40.27 1.60
CA PHE A 383 9.34 40.74 2.70
C PHE A 383 10.07 41.89 3.40
N SER A 384 9.62 43.10 3.18
CA SER A 384 10.11 44.24 3.95
C SER A 384 9.62 44.17 5.41
N GLY A 385 10.43 44.66 6.34
CA GLY A 385 10.00 44.85 7.72
C GLY A 385 8.82 45.82 7.82
N TYR A 386 7.95 45.61 8.80
CA TYR A 386 6.84 46.49 9.08
C TYR A 386 7.31 47.80 9.75
N THR A 387 6.72 48.90 9.33
CA THR A 387 6.86 50.20 9.99
C THR A 387 6.18 50.19 11.39
N PRO A 388 6.54 51.08 12.33
CA PRO A 388 5.86 51.16 13.61
C PRO A 388 4.34 51.32 13.51
N MET A 389 3.86 52.10 12.52
CA MET A 389 2.42 52.34 12.27
C MET A 389 1.72 51.06 11.79
N GLU A 390 2.36 50.29 10.89
CA GLU A 390 1.83 48.99 10.42
C GLU A 390 1.78 47.97 11.54
N LYS A 391 2.80 47.92 12.41
CA LYS A 391 2.82 47.05 13.60
C LYS A 391 1.68 47.36 14.57
N GLU A 392 1.38 48.64 14.76
CA GLU A 392 0.26 49.07 15.59
C GLU A 392 -1.09 48.63 15.03
N GLN A 393 -1.27 48.74 13.70
CA GLN A 393 -2.49 48.25 13.05
C GLN A 393 -2.63 46.76 13.11
N ILE A 394 -1.54 46.01 12.83
CA ILE A 394 -1.52 44.56 12.95
C ILE A 394 -1.91 44.13 14.37
N ALA A 395 -1.36 44.77 15.40
CA ALA A 395 -1.68 44.46 16.79
C ALA A 395 -3.14 44.78 17.20
N LYS A 396 -3.84 45.63 16.44
CA LYS A 396 -5.25 45.97 16.66
C LYS A 396 -6.19 45.02 15.95
N GLU A 397 -5.77 44.43 14.79
CA GLU A 397 -6.60 43.60 13.95
C GLU A 397 -6.41 42.10 14.22
N TYR A 398 -5.27 41.73 14.80
CA TYR A 398 -4.87 40.33 15.05
C TYR A 398 -4.38 40.19 16.51
#